data_320683ee6cce9d98a3cf0dbf421aad6d
#
_entry.id   320683ee6cce9d98a3cf0dbf421aad6d
#
_cell.length_a   1.000
_cell.length_b   1.000
_cell.length_c   1.000
_cell.angle_alpha   90.00
_cell.angle_beta   90.00
_cell.angle_gamma   90.00
#
_symmetry.space_group_name_H-M   'P 1'
#
loop_
_entity.id
_entity.type
_entity.pdbx_description
1 polymer ?
#
loop_
_entity_poly.entity_id
_entity_poly.type
_entity_poly.pdbx_seq_one_letter_code
_entity_poly.pdbx_strand_id
1 'polypeptide(L)'
;LIHFAGGGNANEQFIFQTYLNGMADIAEDDFFAGTTTRIVKESANPLTPAQIQGISDRISEGVSVMNFFGHASSSQSGFDLNIDDPQHWNNQGKYPLLIANSCYNGNIFYSVPTKSEQFVLTPNAGVIAYLGTINYGFSGALNDYSNQFYRQFSKHNYGGTIGEHIKNTIDSVMHVNQPLSTESVFQQMTLHGDPMLRLNPHTKPELELTEDRVSFGPDDISLTTDSLEIQIKLRNLGQSIPGDFALELLRDFPGSTADSSYIFTING
;
A
#
# COMPACT_ATOMS: atom_id res chain seq x y z
N LEU A 1 -0.73 -0.80 -3.56
CA LEU A 1 -0.05 -1.29 -2.37
C LEU A 1 1.40 -1.67 -2.68
N ILE A 2 2.27 -1.75 -1.67
CA ILE A 2 3.62 -2.32 -1.80
C ILE A 2 3.81 -3.39 -0.72
N HIS A 3 4.28 -4.57 -1.13
CA HIS A 3 4.64 -5.68 -0.26
C HIS A 3 6.14 -5.93 -0.29
N PHE A 4 6.74 -6.11 0.88
CA PHE A 4 8.18 -6.32 1.06
C PHE A 4 8.42 -7.65 1.76
N ALA A 5 8.98 -8.64 1.05
CA ALA A 5 9.40 -9.92 1.61
C ALA A 5 10.88 -9.90 1.97
N GLY A 6 11.19 -9.91 3.26
CA GLY A 6 12.51 -10.11 3.83
C GLY A 6 12.92 -11.59 3.89
N GLY A 7 13.79 -11.92 4.79
CA GLY A 7 14.25 -13.28 5.09
C GLY A 7 15.77 -13.44 4.97
N GLY A 8 16.35 -14.13 5.93
CA GLY A 8 17.78 -14.38 6.00
C GLY A 8 18.29 -15.53 5.11
N ASN A 9 17.37 -16.35 4.59
CA ASN A 9 17.68 -17.49 3.72
C ASN A 9 16.53 -17.77 2.74
N ALA A 10 16.78 -18.58 1.72
CA ALA A 10 15.83 -18.86 0.64
C ALA A 10 14.48 -19.44 1.14
N ASN A 11 14.51 -20.27 2.18
CA ASN A 11 13.28 -20.86 2.72
C ASN A 11 12.39 -19.81 3.40
N GLU A 12 12.98 -18.93 4.20
CA GLU A 12 12.25 -17.82 4.84
C GLU A 12 11.71 -16.85 3.79
N GLN A 13 12.53 -16.48 2.80
CA GLN A 13 12.13 -15.62 1.68
C GLN A 13 10.92 -16.19 0.95
N PHE A 14 10.94 -17.48 0.66
CA PHE A 14 9.81 -18.18 0.04
C PHE A 14 8.55 -18.16 0.90
N ILE A 15 8.68 -18.44 2.21
CA ILE A 15 7.55 -18.43 3.15
C ILE A 15 6.95 -17.03 3.26
N PHE A 16 7.77 -15.99 3.45
CA PHE A 16 7.30 -14.62 3.61
C PHE A 16 6.68 -14.07 2.32
N GLN A 17 7.26 -14.42 1.18
CA GLN A 17 6.66 -14.12 -0.12
C GLN A 17 5.30 -14.80 -0.29
N THR A 18 5.17 -16.08 0.12
CA THR A 18 3.91 -16.82 0.05
C THR A 18 2.83 -16.15 0.89
N TYR A 19 3.15 -15.71 2.10
CA TYR A 19 2.22 -14.99 2.98
C TYR A 19 1.76 -13.66 2.34
N LEU A 20 2.70 -12.88 1.83
CA LEU A 20 2.39 -11.61 1.18
C LEU A 20 1.61 -11.77 -0.12
N ASN A 21 1.82 -12.87 -0.86
CA ASN A 21 1.01 -13.19 -2.04
C ASN A 21 -0.45 -13.44 -1.65
N GLY A 22 -0.70 -14.19 -0.59
CA GLY A 22 -2.07 -14.38 -0.08
C GLY A 22 -2.76 -13.07 0.31
N MET A 23 -2.04 -12.13 0.90
CA MET A 23 -2.57 -10.79 1.20
C MET A 23 -2.80 -9.96 -0.08
N ALA A 24 -1.91 -10.09 -1.07
CA ALA A 24 -2.08 -9.45 -2.36
C ALA A 24 -3.32 -9.97 -3.09
N ASP A 25 -3.54 -11.30 -3.10
CA ASP A 25 -4.73 -11.90 -3.70
C ASP A 25 -6.04 -11.36 -3.08
N ILE A 26 -6.04 -11.09 -1.76
CA ILE A 26 -7.18 -10.46 -1.08
C ILE A 26 -7.38 -9.01 -1.56
N ALA A 27 -6.30 -8.25 -1.74
CA ALA A 27 -6.36 -6.85 -2.16
C ALA A 27 -6.57 -6.68 -3.68
N GLU A 28 -6.24 -7.70 -4.47
CA GLU A 28 -6.40 -7.71 -5.93
C GLU A 28 -7.73 -8.36 -6.37
N ASP A 29 -8.57 -8.81 -5.41
CA ASP A 29 -9.94 -9.27 -5.65
C ASP A 29 -10.78 -8.19 -6.33
N ASP A 30 -11.69 -8.58 -7.21
CA ASP A 30 -12.52 -7.68 -8.04
C ASP A 30 -13.28 -6.62 -7.22
N PHE A 31 -13.58 -6.90 -5.95
CA PHE A 31 -14.29 -5.95 -5.09
C PHE A 31 -13.42 -4.76 -4.70
N PHE A 32 -12.16 -4.99 -4.33
CA PHE A 32 -11.22 -3.92 -3.96
C PHE A 32 -10.44 -3.43 -5.17
N ALA A 33 -10.10 -4.36 -6.08
CA ALA A 33 -9.38 -4.13 -7.34
C ALA A 33 -8.06 -3.34 -7.15
N GLY A 34 -7.37 -3.60 -6.04
CA GLY A 34 -6.10 -2.96 -5.74
C GLY A 34 -4.98 -3.48 -6.64
N THR A 35 -3.92 -2.70 -6.77
CA THR A 35 -2.69 -3.14 -7.43
C THR A 35 -1.58 -3.27 -6.40
N THR A 36 -0.85 -4.39 -6.39
CA THR A 36 0.23 -4.66 -5.44
C THR A 36 1.57 -4.81 -6.14
N THR A 37 2.50 -3.92 -5.83
CA THR A 37 3.92 -4.09 -6.19
C THR A 37 4.59 -5.00 -5.16
N ARG A 38 5.23 -6.06 -5.62
CA ARG A 38 5.90 -7.06 -4.77
C ARG A 38 7.41 -6.90 -4.87
N ILE A 39 8.07 -6.68 -3.74
CA ILE A 39 9.52 -6.55 -3.62
C ILE A 39 10.01 -7.67 -2.73
N VAL A 40 10.80 -8.56 -3.31
CA VAL A 40 11.33 -9.75 -2.65
C VAL A 40 12.84 -9.62 -2.51
N LYS A 41 13.34 -9.95 -1.33
CA LYS A 41 14.76 -10.08 -1.09
C LYS A 41 15.27 -11.37 -1.76
N GLU A 42 16.12 -11.24 -2.76
CA GLU A 42 16.61 -12.37 -3.55
C GLU A 42 17.89 -13.01 -2.99
N SER A 43 18.50 -12.40 -1.98
CA SER A 43 19.75 -12.87 -1.37
C SER A 43 19.85 -12.42 0.08
N ALA A 44 20.85 -12.91 0.82
CA ALA A 44 21.17 -12.42 2.15
C ALA A 44 21.77 -10.99 2.15
N ASN A 45 22.18 -10.48 0.99
CA ASN A 45 22.75 -9.14 0.86
C ASN A 45 21.67 -8.06 0.98
N PRO A 46 22.02 -6.84 1.42
CA PRO A 46 21.15 -5.69 1.35
C PRO A 46 20.68 -5.39 -0.08
N LEU A 47 19.57 -4.67 -0.21
CA LEU A 47 19.13 -4.15 -1.50
C LEU A 47 20.18 -3.22 -2.11
N THR A 48 20.30 -3.23 -3.42
CA THR A 48 21.17 -2.32 -4.15
C THR A 48 20.63 -0.87 -4.10
N PRO A 49 21.47 0.15 -4.25
CA PRO A 49 21.01 1.54 -4.31
C PRO A 49 19.93 1.79 -5.37
N ALA A 50 20.02 1.12 -6.52
CA ALA A 50 19.00 1.23 -7.58
C ALA A 50 17.64 0.65 -7.16
N GLN A 51 17.63 -0.48 -6.44
CA GLN A 51 16.41 -1.06 -5.88
C GLN A 51 15.80 -0.15 -4.81
N ILE A 52 16.62 0.41 -3.91
CA ILE A 52 16.17 1.37 -2.88
C ILE A 52 15.58 2.61 -3.53
N GLN A 53 16.21 3.16 -4.57
CA GLN A 53 15.69 4.31 -5.31
C GLN A 53 14.36 3.97 -5.97
N GLY A 54 14.21 2.84 -6.65
CA GLY A 54 12.94 2.41 -7.24
C GLY A 54 11.81 2.26 -6.22
N ILE A 55 12.11 1.81 -5.00
CA ILE A 55 11.15 1.77 -3.89
C ILE A 55 10.74 3.19 -3.48
N SER A 56 11.72 4.08 -3.30
CA SER A 56 11.49 5.47 -2.92
C SER A 56 10.64 6.20 -3.96
N ASP A 57 10.92 5.99 -5.24
CA ASP A 57 10.14 6.57 -6.35
C ASP A 57 8.67 6.09 -6.28
N ARG A 58 8.46 4.79 -6.06
CA ARG A 58 7.11 4.22 -5.95
C ARG A 58 6.33 4.75 -4.75
N ILE A 59 7.00 4.92 -3.60
CA ILE A 59 6.38 5.54 -2.41
C ILE A 59 6.05 7.01 -2.71
N SER A 60 6.91 7.72 -3.43
CA SER A 60 6.71 9.12 -3.81
C SER A 60 5.55 9.32 -4.80
N GLU A 61 5.27 8.34 -5.67
CA GLU A 61 4.06 8.33 -6.51
C GLU A 61 2.76 8.25 -5.67
N GLY A 62 2.85 7.68 -4.48
CA GLY A 62 1.77 7.49 -3.53
C GLY A 62 1.24 6.06 -3.50
N VAL A 63 1.22 5.51 -2.29
CA VAL A 63 0.67 4.19 -1.99
C VAL A 63 -0.20 4.26 -0.74
N SER A 64 -1.26 3.47 -0.68
CA SER A 64 -2.17 3.46 0.49
C SER A 64 -1.67 2.58 1.62
N VAL A 65 -1.10 1.42 1.29
CA VAL A 65 -0.60 0.44 2.28
C VAL A 65 0.76 -0.07 1.86
N MET A 66 1.68 -0.08 2.81
CA MET A 66 2.97 -0.78 2.76
C MET A 66 2.89 -1.97 3.72
N ASN A 67 3.33 -3.14 3.30
CA ASN A 67 3.34 -4.33 4.14
C ASN A 67 4.70 -5.01 4.08
N PHE A 68 5.37 -5.05 5.21
CA PHE A 68 6.65 -5.75 5.37
C PHE A 68 6.42 -7.08 6.09
N PHE A 69 7.03 -8.14 5.58
CA PHE A 69 7.11 -9.43 6.24
C PHE A 69 8.57 -9.91 6.25
N GLY A 70 9.17 -10.02 7.44
CA GLY A 70 10.59 -10.36 7.56
C GLY A 70 11.11 -10.25 8.99
N HIS A 71 12.43 -10.13 9.10
CA HIS A 71 13.08 -9.89 10.38
C HIS A 71 13.24 -8.40 10.65
N ALA A 72 12.99 -8.01 11.90
CA ALA A 72 13.31 -6.69 12.40
C ALA A 72 13.66 -6.74 13.88
N SER A 73 14.22 -5.67 14.38
CA SER A 73 14.49 -5.47 15.79
C SER A 73 14.07 -4.08 16.23
N SER A 74 13.79 -3.92 17.51
CA SER A 74 13.54 -2.62 18.13
C SER A 74 14.74 -1.69 18.13
N SER A 75 15.94 -2.27 18.03
CA SER A 75 17.19 -1.54 17.96
C SER A 75 17.41 -0.96 16.55
N GLN A 76 18.41 -0.12 16.41
CA GLN A 76 18.75 0.64 15.21
C GLN A 76 18.95 -0.18 13.92
N SER A 77 18.92 -1.52 13.98
CA SER A 77 19.12 -2.39 12.82
C SER A 77 17.94 -2.46 11.83
N GLY A 78 16.76 -1.98 12.23
CA GLY A 78 15.60 -1.86 11.34
C GLY A 78 15.13 -3.16 10.70
N PHE A 79 14.58 -3.03 9.50
CA PHE A 79 14.14 -4.16 8.68
C PHE A 79 15.30 -4.82 7.94
N ASP A 80 15.21 -6.11 7.68
CA ASP A 80 16.22 -6.85 6.92
C ASP A 80 16.20 -6.60 5.40
N LEU A 81 15.48 -5.57 4.97
CA LEU A 81 15.34 -5.07 3.59
C LEU A 81 15.91 -3.67 3.33
N ASN A 82 16.43 -2.98 4.33
CA ASN A 82 16.97 -1.62 4.24
C ASN A 82 15.98 -0.56 3.66
N ILE A 83 14.72 -0.65 4.05
CA ILE A 83 13.70 0.37 3.71
C ILE A 83 13.51 1.42 4.81
N ASP A 84 14.46 1.53 5.73
CA ASP A 84 14.29 2.13 7.07
C ASP A 84 14.47 3.63 7.14
N ASP A 85 14.73 4.31 6.04
CA ASP A 85 14.99 5.74 6.09
C ASP A 85 13.91 6.54 5.37
N PRO A 86 12.79 6.85 6.06
CA PRO A 86 11.71 7.62 5.48
C PRO A 86 12.10 9.07 5.14
N GLN A 87 13.23 9.60 5.64
CA GLN A 87 13.70 10.94 5.31
C GLN A 87 14.04 11.12 3.84
N HIS A 88 14.34 10.03 3.14
CA HIS A 88 14.63 10.04 1.71
C HIS A 88 13.38 9.89 0.82
N TRP A 89 12.18 9.74 1.41
CA TRP A 89 10.96 9.64 0.64
C TRP A 89 10.39 11.02 0.33
N ASN A 90 10.00 11.22 -0.91
CA ASN A 90 9.31 12.45 -1.34
C ASN A 90 7.80 12.20 -1.40
N ASN A 91 7.19 11.88 -0.25
CA ASN A 91 5.78 11.48 -0.17
C ASN A 91 4.93 12.42 0.69
N GLN A 92 5.27 13.69 0.76
CA GLN A 92 4.47 14.69 1.47
C GLN A 92 3.00 14.68 1.00
N GLY A 93 2.08 14.52 1.94
CA GLY A 93 0.64 14.42 1.65
C GLY A 93 0.18 13.07 1.10
N LYS A 94 1.09 12.09 0.93
CA LYS A 94 0.82 10.75 0.40
C LYS A 94 1.31 9.67 1.38
N TYR A 95 0.89 9.75 2.62
CA TYR A 95 1.40 8.91 3.71
C TYR A 95 0.66 7.57 3.79
N PRO A 96 1.30 6.42 3.52
CA PRO A 96 0.68 5.10 3.64
C PRO A 96 0.47 4.66 5.10
N LEU A 97 -0.37 3.65 5.32
CA LEU A 97 -0.28 2.77 6.48
C LEU A 97 0.88 1.79 6.27
N LEU A 98 1.79 1.64 7.23
CA LEU A 98 2.79 0.58 7.24
C LEU A 98 2.38 -0.53 8.22
N ILE A 99 2.24 -1.76 7.70
CA ILE A 99 2.07 -2.98 8.50
C ILE A 99 3.41 -3.71 8.53
N ALA A 100 3.95 -3.92 9.72
CA ALA A 100 5.25 -4.53 9.90
C ALA A 100 5.13 -5.89 10.61
N ASN A 101 5.10 -6.96 9.81
CA ASN A 101 5.04 -8.34 10.29
C ASN A 101 6.44 -8.83 10.64
N SER A 102 6.89 -8.51 11.85
CA SER A 102 8.23 -8.86 12.36
C SER A 102 8.27 -8.73 13.88
N CYS A 103 9.44 -8.99 14.48
CA CYS A 103 9.61 -8.90 15.93
C CYS A 103 9.93 -7.48 16.40
N TYR A 104 9.38 -7.04 17.53
CA TYR A 104 9.77 -5.85 18.32
C TYR A 104 9.68 -4.49 17.64
N ASN A 105 9.33 -4.38 16.40
CA ASN A 105 9.42 -3.12 15.65
C ASN A 105 8.34 -2.08 16.00
N GLY A 106 7.28 -2.49 16.69
CA GLY A 106 6.27 -1.62 17.29
C GLY A 106 6.52 -1.32 18.78
N ASN A 107 7.67 -1.69 19.34
CA ASN A 107 7.94 -1.54 20.75
C ASN A 107 8.45 -0.14 21.10
N ILE A 108 7.53 0.75 21.52
CA ILE A 108 7.84 2.12 21.96
C ILE A 108 8.27 2.24 23.43
N PHE A 109 8.38 1.13 24.14
CA PHE A 109 8.74 1.15 25.57
C PHE A 109 10.25 1.19 25.80
N TYR A 110 11.05 1.31 24.74
CA TYR A 110 12.50 1.56 24.85
C TYR A 110 12.80 3.03 25.10
N SER A 111 13.96 3.29 25.70
CA SER A 111 14.44 4.64 26.03
C SER A 111 14.99 5.45 24.84
N VAL A 112 15.02 4.88 23.67
CA VAL A 112 15.50 5.51 22.42
C VAL A 112 14.39 5.52 21.39
N PRO A 113 14.35 6.49 20.46
CA PRO A 113 13.36 6.50 19.38
C PRO A 113 13.38 5.17 18.63
N THR A 114 12.22 4.57 18.50
CA THR A 114 12.04 3.31 17.78
C THR A 114 11.86 3.55 16.29
N LYS A 115 11.98 2.50 15.48
CA LYS A 115 11.73 2.62 14.03
C LYS A 115 10.30 3.08 13.72
N SER A 116 9.31 2.57 14.45
CA SER A 116 7.91 3.00 14.28
C SER A 116 7.73 4.50 14.52
N GLU A 117 8.37 5.06 15.56
CA GLU A 117 8.36 6.51 15.81
C GLU A 117 9.06 7.28 14.69
N GLN A 118 10.19 6.80 14.17
CA GLN A 118 10.87 7.43 13.04
C GLN A 118 9.96 7.50 11.81
N PHE A 119 9.27 6.42 11.47
CA PHE A 119 8.36 6.39 10.32
C PHE A 119 7.18 7.35 10.47
N VAL A 120 6.59 7.44 11.66
CA VAL A 120 5.40 8.29 11.90
C VAL A 120 5.77 9.76 12.12
N LEU A 121 6.94 10.04 12.72
CA LEU A 121 7.31 11.40 13.15
C LEU A 121 8.26 12.10 12.18
N THR A 122 8.64 11.49 11.05
CA THR A 122 9.49 12.14 10.04
C THR A 122 8.75 13.32 9.39
N PRO A 123 9.25 14.55 9.49
CA PRO A 123 8.60 15.71 8.90
C PRO A 123 8.50 15.62 7.37
N ASN A 124 7.30 15.86 6.83
CA ASN A 124 7.02 15.91 5.39
C ASN A 124 7.27 14.59 4.62
N ALA A 125 7.49 13.49 5.33
CA ALA A 125 7.70 12.16 4.76
C ALA A 125 7.23 11.08 5.73
N GLY A 126 7.37 9.80 5.36
CA GLY A 126 7.06 8.68 6.24
C GLY A 126 5.65 8.11 6.05
N VAL A 127 5.00 7.73 7.15
CA VAL A 127 3.71 7.02 7.13
C VAL A 127 2.67 7.72 8.00
N ILE A 128 1.39 7.55 7.66
CA ILE A 128 0.29 8.14 8.45
C ILE A 128 0.04 7.36 9.74
N ALA A 129 0.32 6.06 9.70
CA ALA A 129 0.21 5.17 10.83
C ALA A 129 1.10 3.94 10.64
N TYR A 130 1.50 3.33 11.74
CA TYR A 130 2.36 2.15 11.77
C TYR A 130 1.70 1.08 12.65
N LEU A 131 1.58 -0.14 12.13
CA LEU A 131 1.01 -1.28 12.84
C LEU A 131 2.07 -2.37 12.97
N GLY A 132 2.49 -2.69 14.18
CA GLY A 132 3.56 -3.67 14.42
C GLY A 132 3.53 -4.28 15.81
N THR A 133 4.34 -5.32 16.03
CA THR A 133 4.40 -6.04 17.31
C THR A 133 5.30 -5.35 18.32
N ILE A 134 4.92 -5.42 19.60
CA ILE A 134 5.77 -4.93 20.70
C ILE A 134 6.75 -5.98 21.24
N ASN A 135 6.61 -7.23 20.80
CA ASN A 135 7.44 -8.37 21.24
C ASN A 135 7.70 -9.33 20.06
N TYR A 136 7.98 -10.61 20.33
CA TYR A 136 8.19 -11.62 19.30
C TYR A 136 6.97 -11.79 18.39
N GLY A 137 7.19 -11.72 17.09
CA GLY A 137 6.21 -12.04 16.06
C GLY A 137 6.35 -13.49 15.58
N PHE A 138 5.35 -14.33 15.84
CA PHE A 138 5.29 -15.68 15.29
C PHE A 138 4.75 -15.61 13.85
N SER A 139 5.53 -16.04 12.88
CA SER A 139 5.26 -15.79 11.45
C SER A 139 3.87 -16.29 11.00
N GLY A 140 3.43 -17.48 11.43
CA GLY A 140 2.09 -18.00 11.12
C GLY A 140 0.98 -17.11 11.70
N ALA A 141 1.10 -16.72 12.97
CA ALA A 141 0.13 -15.85 13.63
C ALA A 141 0.11 -14.41 13.05
N LEU A 142 1.28 -13.88 12.64
CA LEU A 142 1.35 -12.61 11.91
C LEU A 142 0.67 -12.70 10.54
N ASN A 143 0.85 -13.82 9.84
CA ASN A 143 0.15 -14.08 8.60
C ASN A 143 -1.38 -14.13 8.79
N ASP A 144 -1.85 -14.83 9.81
CA ASP A 144 -3.28 -14.92 10.13
C ASP A 144 -3.86 -13.54 10.48
N TYR A 145 -3.16 -12.77 11.32
CA TYR A 145 -3.57 -11.40 11.66
C TYR A 145 -3.68 -10.53 10.40
N SER A 146 -2.62 -10.49 9.60
CA SER A 146 -2.58 -9.63 8.41
C SER A 146 -3.58 -10.03 7.35
N ASN A 147 -3.81 -11.33 7.11
CA ASN A 147 -4.86 -11.78 6.20
C ASN A 147 -6.24 -11.32 6.67
N GLN A 148 -6.55 -11.40 7.97
CA GLN A 148 -7.82 -10.92 8.48
C GLN A 148 -7.92 -9.39 8.39
N PHE A 149 -6.86 -8.66 8.71
CA PHE A 149 -6.84 -7.21 8.56
C PHE A 149 -7.06 -6.78 7.10
N TYR A 150 -6.44 -7.46 6.14
CA TYR A 150 -6.66 -7.23 4.72
C TYR A 150 -8.11 -7.45 4.32
N ARG A 151 -8.75 -8.56 4.78
CA ARG A 151 -10.18 -8.81 4.55
C ARG A 151 -11.07 -7.72 5.14
N GLN A 152 -10.71 -7.13 6.28
CA GLN A 152 -11.48 -6.05 6.87
C GLN A 152 -11.43 -4.79 6.00
N PHE A 153 -10.25 -4.27 5.68
CA PHE A 153 -10.17 -3.00 4.95
C PHE A 153 -10.53 -3.12 3.48
N SER A 154 -10.29 -4.28 2.85
CA SER A 154 -10.59 -4.44 1.42
C SER A 154 -12.03 -4.84 1.13
N LYS A 155 -12.73 -5.51 2.06
CA LYS A 155 -14.05 -6.10 1.77
C LYS A 155 -15.05 -5.94 2.90
N HIS A 156 -14.82 -6.52 4.08
CA HIS A 156 -15.84 -6.68 5.10
C HIS A 156 -16.26 -5.36 5.76
N ASN A 157 -15.32 -4.41 5.88
CA ASN A 157 -15.55 -3.09 6.48
C ASN A 157 -14.84 -2.00 5.66
N TYR A 158 -15.00 -2.01 4.33
CA TYR A 158 -14.27 -1.20 3.36
C TYR A 158 -14.11 0.27 3.75
N GLY A 159 -15.15 0.96 4.15
CA GLY A 159 -15.12 2.37 4.56
C GLY A 159 -14.85 2.58 6.06
N GLY A 160 -14.47 1.54 6.79
CA GLY A 160 -14.21 1.60 8.22
C GLY A 160 -12.92 2.33 8.58
N THR A 161 -12.76 2.62 9.86
CA THR A 161 -11.54 3.20 10.41
C THR A 161 -10.48 2.13 10.67
N ILE A 162 -9.20 2.53 10.76
CA ILE A 162 -8.09 1.61 11.10
C ILE A 162 -8.38 0.89 12.43
N GLY A 163 -8.89 1.62 13.44
CA GLY A 163 -9.26 1.03 14.73
C GLY A 163 -10.37 -0.01 14.63
N GLU A 164 -11.40 0.23 13.79
CA GLU A 164 -12.45 -0.76 13.51
C GLU A 164 -11.89 -1.99 12.78
N HIS A 165 -10.98 -1.80 11.83
CA HIS A 165 -10.32 -2.93 11.15
C HIS A 165 -9.51 -3.77 12.14
N ILE A 166 -8.73 -3.16 13.05
CA ILE A 166 -7.99 -3.86 14.09
C ILE A 166 -8.94 -4.63 15.01
N LYS A 167 -9.98 -3.96 15.52
CA LYS A 167 -10.97 -4.58 16.39
C LYS A 167 -11.63 -5.80 15.72
N ASN A 168 -12.13 -5.64 14.51
CA ASN A 168 -12.79 -6.70 13.76
C ASN A 168 -11.83 -7.85 13.42
N THR A 169 -10.56 -7.54 13.16
CA THR A 169 -9.50 -8.55 12.97
C THR A 169 -9.34 -9.41 14.23
N ILE A 170 -9.27 -8.80 15.40
CA ILE A 170 -9.14 -9.49 16.67
C ILE A 170 -10.42 -10.32 16.93
N ASP A 171 -11.58 -9.71 16.80
CA ASP A 171 -12.88 -10.35 17.04
C ASP A 171 -13.09 -11.56 16.11
N SER A 172 -12.59 -11.52 14.88
CA SER A 172 -12.76 -12.61 13.90
C SER A 172 -12.04 -13.92 14.29
N VAL A 173 -11.02 -13.85 15.13
CA VAL A 173 -10.17 -14.98 15.50
C VAL A 173 -10.28 -15.35 16.98
N MET A 174 -10.33 -14.35 17.87
CA MET A 174 -10.19 -14.56 19.32
C MET A 174 -11.42 -15.12 20.04
N HIS A 175 -12.54 -15.34 19.34
CA HIS A 175 -13.75 -15.91 19.92
C HIS A 175 -13.71 -17.45 20.13
N VAL A 176 -12.65 -18.11 19.62
CA VAL A 176 -12.40 -19.54 19.82
C VAL A 176 -11.03 -19.74 20.45
N ASN A 177 -10.81 -20.88 21.10
CA ASN A 177 -9.51 -21.20 21.68
C ASN A 177 -8.42 -21.20 20.60
N GLN A 178 -7.41 -20.36 20.79
CA GLN A 178 -6.28 -20.21 19.89
C GLN A 178 -5.00 -20.73 20.54
N PRO A 179 -3.98 -21.14 19.75
CA PRO A 179 -2.63 -21.34 20.26
C PRO A 179 -2.09 -20.08 20.93
N LEU A 180 -1.29 -20.23 21.97
CA LEU A 180 -0.69 -19.10 22.69
C LEU A 180 0.07 -18.15 21.79
N SER A 181 0.71 -18.65 20.73
CA SER A 181 1.40 -17.84 19.72
C SER A 181 0.47 -16.89 18.97
N THR A 182 -0.74 -17.36 18.63
CA THR A 182 -1.78 -16.55 17.99
C THR A 182 -2.32 -15.52 18.96
N GLU A 183 -2.72 -15.92 20.15
CA GLU A 183 -3.19 -15.00 21.20
C GLU A 183 -2.17 -13.91 21.50
N SER A 184 -0.89 -14.29 21.64
CA SER A 184 0.21 -13.35 21.91
C SER A 184 0.35 -12.31 20.78
N VAL A 185 0.34 -12.72 19.51
CA VAL A 185 0.46 -11.80 18.38
C VAL A 185 -0.74 -10.86 18.31
N PHE A 186 -1.95 -11.37 18.41
CA PHE A 186 -3.16 -10.56 18.29
C PHE A 186 -3.29 -9.52 19.42
N GLN A 187 -2.79 -9.82 20.61
CA GLN A 187 -2.78 -8.88 21.75
C GLN A 187 -1.68 -7.86 21.70
N GLN A 188 -0.57 -8.13 21.01
CA GLN A 188 0.61 -7.25 21.00
C GLN A 188 0.75 -6.40 19.74
N MET A 189 -0.08 -6.61 18.71
CA MET A 189 -0.13 -5.73 17.55
C MET A 189 -0.61 -4.34 17.98
N THR A 190 0.26 -3.35 17.81
CA THR A 190 0.06 -1.98 18.32
C THR A 190 0.05 -1.00 17.17
N LEU A 191 -0.93 -0.11 17.18
CA LEU A 191 -1.06 1.00 16.23
C LEU A 191 -0.34 2.24 16.78
N HIS A 192 0.58 2.77 15.98
CA HIS A 192 1.16 4.10 16.19
C HIS A 192 0.55 5.03 15.15
N GLY A 193 -0.40 5.84 15.55
CA GLY A 193 -1.19 6.71 14.68
C GLY A 193 -2.61 6.88 15.21
N ASP A 194 -3.42 7.62 14.47
CA ASP A 194 -4.82 7.85 14.84
C ASP A 194 -5.70 6.68 14.37
N PRO A 195 -6.38 5.96 15.30
CA PRO A 195 -7.28 4.86 14.95
C PRO A 195 -8.53 5.29 14.18
N MET A 196 -8.85 6.59 14.15
CA MET A 196 -10.02 7.12 13.43
C MET A 196 -9.76 7.35 11.93
N LEU A 197 -8.52 7.24 11.47
CA LEU A 197 -8.17 7.33 10.06
C LEU A 197 -8.85 6.23 9.24
N ARG A 198 -9.20 6.55 8.00
CA ARG A 198 -9.80 5.63 7.03
C ARG A 198 -8.83 5.39 5.87
N LEU A 199 -8.57 4.13 5.56
CA LEU A 199 -7.75 3.76 4.40
C LEU A 199 -8.50 3.99 3.08
N ASN A 200 -9.83 3.78 3.11
CA ASN A 200 -10.72 3.89 1.95
C ASN A 200 -11.82 4.91 2.27
N PRO A 201 -11.55 6.22 2.16
CA PRO A 201 -12.55 7.25 2.50
C PRO A 201 -13.69 7.34 1.48
N HIS A 202 -13.46 6.90 0.24
CA HIS A 202 -14.42 6.98 -0.86
C HIS A 202 -15.15 5.63 -1.05
N THR A 203 -16.36 5.52 -0.54
CA THR A 203 -17.18 4.28 -0.59
C THR A 203 -17.90 4.09 -1.93
N LYS A 204 -17.66 4.97 -2.89
CA LYS A 204 -18.12 4.89 -4.29
C LYS A 204 -16.93 5.09 -5.22
N PRO A 205 -17.04 4.69 -6.49
CA PRO A 205 -16.03 5.01 -7.48
C PRO A 205 -15.75 6.52 -7.53
N GLU A 206 -14.50 6.89 -7.50
CA GLU A 206 -14.01 8.28 -7.56
C GLU A 206 -12.87 8.35 -8.56
N LEU A 207 -13.16 8.79 -9.77
CA LEU A 207 -12.19 8.87 -10.85
C LEU A 207 -11.43 10.19 -10.79
N GLU A 208 -10.11 10.10 -10.78
CA GLU A 208 -9.18 11.22 -10.85
C GLU A 208 -8.46 11.23 -12.19
N LEU A 209 -8.47 12.38 -12.84
CA LEU A 209 -7.66 12.67 -14.02
C LEU A 209 -6.93 13.98 -13.79
N THR A 210 -5.61 13.95 -13.84
CA THR A 210 -4.73 15.13 -13.69
C THR A 210 -3.91 15.34 -14.98
N GLU A 211 -3.46 16.56 -15.23
CA GLU A 211 -2.70 16.91 -16.45
C GLU A 211 -1.46 16.04 -16.65
N ASP A 212 -0.74 15.69 -15.57
CA ASP A 212 0.44 14.82 -15.60
C ASP A 212 0.12 13.36 -16.00
N ARG A 213 -1.17 13.01 -16.08
CA ARG A 213 -1.65 11.68 -16.48
C ARG A 213 -2.15 11.64 -17.93
N VAL A 214 -2.05 12.74 -18.64
CA VAL A 214 -2.37 12.84 -20.05
C VAL A 214 -1.10 13.12 -20.82
N SER A 215 -0.79 12.31 -21.82
CA SER A 215 0.34 12.52 -22.71
C SER A 215 -0.09 12.43 -24.16
N PHE A 216 0.62 13.14 -25.01
CA PHE A 216 0.35 13.21 -26.44
C PHE A 216 1.54 12.65 -27.22
N GLY A 217 1.28 11.96 -28.30
CA GLY A 217 2.27 11.46 -29.23
C GLY A 217 1.85 11.70 -30.69
N PRO A 218 2.81 11.86 -31.60
CA PRO A 218 4.26 11.99 -31.39
C PRO A 218 4.65 13.32 -30.70
N ASP A 219 5.84 13.37 -30.11
CA ASP A 219 6.36 14.58 -29.43
C ASP A 219 6.46 15.77 -30.39
N ASP A 220 6.80 15.52 -31.64
CA ASP A 220 6.87 16.55 -32.72
C ASP A 220 5.57 16.55 -33.53
N ILE A 221 4.59 17.35 -33.12
CA ILE A 221 3.36 17.59 -33.87
C ILE A 221 3.59 18.65 -34.92
N SER A 222 3.39 18.32 -36.21
CA SER A 222 3.52 19.20 -37.34
C SER A 222 2.21 19.25 -38.16
N LEU A 223 2.12 20.18 -39.13
CA LEU A 223 1.00 20.28 -40.06
C LEU A 223 0.79 19.03 -40.94
N THR A 224 1.81 18.14 -40.99
CA THR A 224 1.77 16.88 -41.74
C THR A 224 1.45 15.66 -40.83
N THR A 225 1.15 15.87 -39.55
CA THR A 225 0.80 14.80 -38.63
C THR A 225 -0.65 14.40 -38.88
N ASP A 226 -0.85 13.21 -39.43
CA ASP A 226 -2.18 12.70 -39.82
C ASP A 226 -2.99 12.19 -38.63
N SER A 227 -2.35 11.80 -37.52
CA SER A 227 -3.02 11.27 -36.33
C SER A 227 -2.29 11.68 -35.06
N LEU A 228 -3.03 11.90 -34.00
CA LEU A 228 -2.55 12.20 -32.66
C LEU A 228 -2.93 11.05 -31.72
N GLU A 229 -1.93 10.48 -31.06
CA GLU A 229 -2.16 9.55 -29.94
C GLU A 229 -2.33 10.32 -28.65
N ILE A 230 -3.38 10.03 -27.90
CA ILE A 230 -3.62 10.58 -26.57
C ILE A 230 -3.65 9.41 -25.58
N GLN A 231 -2.66 9.37 -24.69
CA GLN A 231 -2.60 8.39 -23.61
C GLN A 231 -3.15 9.02 -22.33
N ILE A 232 -4.18 8.39 -21.77
CA ILE A 232 -4.88 8.85 -20.57
C ILE A 232 -4.75 7.76 -19.51
N LYS A 233 -4.16 8.10 -18.34
CA LYS A 233 -4.05 7.22 -17.18
C LYS A 233 -5.09 7.64 -16.14
N LEU A 234 -6.23 6.97 -16.11
CA LEU A 234 -7.24 7.16 -15.07
C LEU A 234 -6.81 6.48 -13.76
N ARG A 235 -7.09 7.13 -12.64
CA ARG A 235 -6.94 6.56 -11.31
C ARG A 235 -8.30 6.54 -10.63
N ASN A 236 -8.69 5.39 -10.09
CA ASN A 236 -9.83 5.29 -9.20
C ASN A 236 -9.33 5.37 -7.75
N LEU A 237 -9.76 6.37 -7.00
CA LEU A 237 -9.44 6.59 -5.59
C LEU A 237 -10.46 5.92 -4.65
N GLY A 238 -11.58 5.44 -5.20
CA GLY A 238 -12.67 4.85 -4.45
C GLY A 238 -12.85 3.36 -4.70
N GLN A 239 -14.03 2.89 -4.37
CA GLN A 239 -14.43 1.50 -4.60
C GLN A 239 -14.35 1.15 -6.08
N SER A 240 -14.17 -0.13 -6.41
CA SER A 240 -14.14 -0.61 -7.79
C SER A 240 -15.41 -0.22 -8.56
N ILE A 241 -15.27 -0.04 -9.87
CA ILE A 241 -16.40 0.33 -10.74
C ILE A 241 -17.17 -0.95 -11.09
N PRO A 242 -18.47 -1.06 -10.76
CA PRO A 242 -19.26 -2.27 -11.02
C PRO A 242 -19.75 -2.40 -12.47
N GLY A 243 -19.19 -1.68 -13.43
CA GLY A 243 -19.61 -1.71 -14.83
C GLY A 243 -18.86 -0.72 -15.70
N ASP A 244 -19.32 -0.58 -16.93
CA ASP A 244 -18.72 0.29 -17.92
C ASP A 244 -18.85 1.77 -17.55
N PHE A 245 -17.86 2.57 -17.92
CA PHE A 245 -17.90 4.03 -17.80
C PHE A 245 -17.48 4.69 -19.12
N ALA A 246 -17.93 5.93 -19.33
CA ALA A 246 -17.61 6.68 -20.53
C ALA A 246 -16.54 7.76 -20.24
N LEU A 247 -15.56 7.86 -21.13
CA LEU A 247 -14.64 8.96 -21.21
C LEU A 247 -15.01 9.82 -22.41
N GLU A 248 -15.33 11.11 -22.18
CA GLU A 248 -15.64 12.05 -23.22
C GLU A 248 -14.45 12.98 -23.48
N LEU A 249 -13.95 13.02 -24.72
CA LEU A 249 -12.93 13.95 -25.19
C LEU A 249 -13.63 15.09 -25.93
N LEU A 250 -13.62 16.27 -25.34
CA LEU A 250 -14.16 17.49 -25.96
C LEU A 250 -13.02 18.24 -26.65
N ARG A 251 -13.23 18.56 -27.94
CA ARG A 251 -12.34 19.43 -28.69
C ARG A 251 -12.88 20.85 -28.66
N ASP A 252 -12.20 21.73 -27.95
CA ASP A 252 -12.54 23.16 -27.95
C ASP A 252 -11.77 23.90 -29.03
N PHE A 253 -12.53 24.42 -30.03
CA PHE A 253 -11.98 25.29 -31.07
C PHE A 253 -12.62 26.67 -30.94
N PRO A 254 -11.87 27.69 -30.49
CA PRO A 254 -12.37 29.07 -30.46
C PRO A 254 -12.82 29.52 -31.84
N GLY A 255 -14.11 29.75 -32.03
CA GLY A 255 -14.70 30.24 -33.28
C GLY A 255 -15.11 29.19 -34.32
N SER A 256 -15.06 27.89 -33.98
CA SER A 256 -15.55 26.82 -34.85
C SER A 256 -16.94 26.35 -34.38
N THR A 257 -17.88 26.14 -35.31
CA THR A 257 -19.17 25.50 -35.05
C THR A 257 -19.11 23.97 -35.14
N ALA A 258 -17.94 23.40 -35.38
CA ALA A 258 -17.73 21.96 -35.46
C ALA A 258 -17.23 21.46 -34.10
N ASP A 259 -18.15 21.31 -33.15
CA ASP A 259 -17.91 20.55 -31.93
C ASP A 259 -17.83 19.09 -32.30
N SER A 260 -16.63 18.53 -32.24
CA SER A 260 -16.45 17.08 -32.28
C SER A 260 -16.15 16.59 -30.89
N SER A 261 -17.12 15.94 -30.25
CA SER A 261 -16.91 15.13 -29.06
C SER A 261 -16.66 13.69 -29.49
N TYR A 262 -15.72 13.05 -28.83
CA TYR A 262 -15.48 11.61 -28.96
C TYR A 262 -15.79 10.94 -27.62
N ILE A 263 -16.69 9.99 -27.63
CA ILE A 263 -17.08 9.23 -26.44
C ILE A 263 -16.48 7.83 -26.56
N PHE A 264 -15.69 7.45 -25.57
CA PHE A 264 -15.13 6.11 -25.43
C PHE A 264 -15.81 5.40 -24.26
N THR A 265 -16.32 4.20 -24.51
CA THR A 265 -16.81 3.32 -23.44
C THR A 265 -15.64 2.45 -22.99
N ILE A 266 -15.36 2.45 -21.69
CA ILE A 266 -14.35 1.63 -21.05
C ILE A 266 -15.08 0.56 -20.24
N ASN A 267 -14.81 -0.71 -20.55
CA ASN A 267 -15.39 -1.82 -19.81
C ASN A 267 -14.70 -1.93 -18.44
N GLY A 268 -15.52 -1.98 -17.36
CA GLY A 268 -15.07 -2.08 -15.98
C GLY A 268 -14.79 -3.51 -15.54
#